data_6c6e5ecd4cb1fe2a3f32545f1bea78da
#
_entry.id   6c6e5ecd4cb1fe2a3f32545f1bea78da
#
_cell.length_a   1.000
_cell.length_b   1.000
_cell.length_c   1.000
_cell.angle_alpha   90.00
_cell.angle_beta   90.00
_cell.angle_gamma   90.00
#
_symmetry.space_group_name_H-M   'P 1'
#
loop_
_entity.id
_entity.type
_entity.pdbx_description
1 polymer ?
#
loop_
_entity_poly.entity_id
_entity_poly.type
_entity_poly.pdbx_seq_one_letter_code
_entity_poly.pdbx_strand_id
1 'polypeptide(L)'
;MTEYTEIHRPQFHFTSKRKWINDPNGLVYFNGVWHLFFQHNIEANTWGPMWWGHAVSSDLLHWEQKDHALHPDKMGSMFSGSAVVDHNNTSGLGENAIILFYTAANRDDSQASYTQCMAYSLDNGVSWEKYANNPVVRTMAVSYTHLT
;
A
#
# COMPACT_ATOMS: atom_id res chain seq x y z
N MET A 1 -11.57 3.99 -23.50
CA MET A 1 -10.11 3.79 -23.42
C MET A 1 -9.90 2.32 -23.15
N THR A 2 -9.27 1.63 -24.06
CA THR A 2 -9.01 0.20 -23.97
C THR A 2 -7.90 -0.02 -22.95
N GLU A 3 -8.30 -0.30 -21.74
CA GLU A 3 -7.39 -0.73 -20.70
C GLU A 3 -7.11 -2.22 -20.89
N TYR A 4 -5.87 -2.65 -20.66
CA TYR A 4 -5.46 -4.06 -20.71
C TYR A 4 -5.47 -4.73 -22.11
N THR A 5 -5.16 -4.00 -23.15
CA THR A 5 -5.12 -4.52 -24.54
C THR A 5 -3.71 -4.66 -25.12
N GLU A 6 -2.67 -4.37 -24.35
CA GLU A 6 -1.31 -4.51 -24.81
C GLU A 6 -0.94 -5.97 -25.08
N ILE A 7 -0.24 -6.23 -26.17
CA ILE A 7 0.13 -7.58 -26.66
C ILE A 7 0.86 -8.43 -25.60
N HIS A 8 1.69 -7.80 -24.77
CA HIS A 8 2.51 -8.49 -23.78
C HIS A 8 1.97 -8.40 -22.36
N ARG A 9 0.73 -7.92 -22.19
CA ARG A 9 0.14 -7.86 -20.85
C ARG A 9 -0.12 -9.27 -20.30
N PRO A 10 0.31 -9.58 -19.07
CA PRO A 10 -0.03 -10.83 -18.41
C PRO A 10 -1.54 -11.05 -18.33
N GLN A 11 -1.97 -12.30 -18.55
CA GLN A 11 -3.38 -12.67 -18.58
C GLN A 11 -3.89 -13.22 -17.23
N PHE A 12 -2.99 -13.67 -16.36
CA PHE A 12 -3.35 -14.39 -15.13
C PHE A 12 -2.90 -13.67 -13.84
N HIS A 13 -2.13 -12.60 -13.96
CA HIS A 13 -1.66 -11.86 -12.81
C HIS A 13 -2.27 -10.47 -12.80
N PHE A 14 -2.49 -9.93 -11.61
CA PHE A 14 -2.78 -8.51 -11.49
C PHE A 14 -1.64 -7.68 -12.13
N THR A 15 -2.03 -6.70 -12.92
CA THR A 15 -1.13 -5.69 -13.46
C THR A 15 -1.81 -4.34 -13.36
N SER A 16 -1.08 -3.29 -13.01
CA SER A 16 -1.65 -1.94 -13.00
C SER A 16 -2.09 -1.51 -14.40
N LYS A 17 -3.07 -0.64 -14.46
CA LYS A 17 -3.54 -0.06 -15.72
C LYS A 17 -2.42 0.61 -16.51
N ARG A 18 -1.46 1.20 -15.82
CA ARG A 18 -0.32 1.91 -16.42
C ARG A 18 0.76 2.19 -15.39
N LYS A 19 1.95 2.55 -15.87
CA LYS A 19 3.08 3.01 -15.07
C LYS A 19 3.79 1.89 -14.32
N TRP A 20 4.76 2.25 -13.49
CA TRP A 20 5.62 1.32 -12.78
C TRP A 20 4.93 0.67 -11.59
N ILE A 21 5.06 -0.64 -11.47
CA ILE A 21 4.72 -1.39 -10.26
C ILE A 21 5.88 -2.28 -9.87
N ASN A 22 6.00 -2.56 -8.57
CA ASN A 22 6.91 -3.59 -8.03
C ASN A 22 6.22 -4.38 -6.92
N ASP A 23 6.66 -4.30 -5.67
CA ASP A 23 6.25 -5.20 -4.60
C ASP A 23 4.73 -5.24 -4.39
N PRO A 24 4.10 -6.43 -4.35
CA PRO A 24 2.77 -6.57 -3.77
C PRO A 24 2.84 -6.35 -2.26
N ASN A 25 1.84 -5.69 -1.72
CA ASN A 25 1.73 -5.34 -0.31
C ASN A 25 0.38 -5.76 0.24
N GLY A 26 0.32 -6.08 1.52
CA GLY A 26 -0.88 -6.08 2.33
C GLY A 26 -2.08 -6.84 1.76
N LEU A 27 -1.89 -8.02 1.13
CA LEU A 27 -3.02 -8.82 0.68
C LEU A 27 -3.88 -9.22 1.89
N VAL A 28 -5.14 -8.77 1.92
CA VAL A 28 -6.06 -9.02 3.02
C VAL A 28 -7.47 -9.30 2.51
N TYR A 29 -8.17 -10.20 3.17
CA TYR A 29 -9.56 -10.54 2.86
C TYR A 29 -10.50 -9.96 3.91
N PHE A 30 -11.52 -9.24 3.44
CA PHE A 30 -12.54 -8.70 4.31
C PHE A 30 -13.88 -8.56 3.58
N ASN A 31 -14.98 -8.95 4.24
CA ASN A 31 -16.35 -8.82 3.72
C ASN A 31 -16.56 -9.35 2.29
N GLY A 32 -15.97 -10.52 1.97
CA GLY A 32 -16.14 -11.13 0.65
C GLY A 32 -15.19 -10.57 -0.42
N VAL A 33 -14.30 -9.66 -0.06
CA VAL A 33 -13.41 -8.96 -0.99
C VAL A 33 -11.95 -9.14 -0.57
N TRP A 34 -11.11 -9.49 -1.52
CA TRP A 34 -9.66 -9.44 -1.41
C TRP A 34 -9.19 -8.03 -1.74
N HIS A 35 -8.37 -7.44 -0.89
CA HIS A 35 -7.68 -6.19 -1.13
C HIS A 35 -6.20 -6.49 -1.36
N LEU A 36 -5.68 -6.06 -2.48
CA LEU A 36 -4.27 -6.10 -2.84
C LEU A 36 -3.74 -4.68 -2.93
N PHE A 37 -2.66 -4.42 -2.24
CA PHE A 37 -1.92 -3.17 -2.40
C PHE A 37 -0.61 -3.45 -3.14
N PHE A 38 0.00 -2.43 -3.70
CA PHE A 38 1.25 -2.58 -4.45
C PHE A 38 2.01 -1.27 -4.55
N GLN A 39 3.33 -1.39 -4.62
CA GLN A 39 4.18 -0.24 -4.89
C GLN A 39 3.89 0.29 -6.29
N HIS A 40 3.58 1.58 -6.40
CA HIS A 40 3.20 2.20 -7.65
C HIS A 40 3.85 3.57 -7.82
N ASN A 41 4.63 3.76 -8.89
CA ASN A 41 4.98 5.10 -9.33
C ASN A 41 3.98 5.54 -10.39
N ILE A 42 3.14 6.52 -10.07
CA ILE A 42 2.07 7.01 -10.95
C ILE A 42 2.57 7.98 -12.04
N GLU A 43 3.81 8.45 -11.90
CA GLU A 43 4.35 9.49 -12.77
C GLU A 43 5.13 8.92 -13.95
N ALA A 44 5.86 7.81 -13.75
CA ALA A 44 6.77 7.27 -14.74
C ALA A 44 6.70 5.75 -14.89
N ASN A 45 7.31 5.21 -15.97
CA ASN A 45 7.49 3.78 -16.18
C ASN A 45 8.81 3.27 -15.57
N THR A 46 9.36 4.00 -14.64
CA THR A 46 10.59 3.71 -13.92
C THR A 46 10.33 3.79 -12.43
N TRP A 47 11.22 3.19 -11.63
CA TRP A 47 11.19 3.35 -10.19
C TRP A 47 11.32 4.83 -9.80
N GLY A 48 10.57 5.27 -8.80
CA GLY A 48 10.56 6.67 -8.36
C GLY A 48 9.76 6.85 -7.05
N PRO A 49 9.11 8.01 -6.86
CA PRO A 49 8.25 8.22 -5.69
C PRO A 49 7.18 7.14 -5.62
N MET A 50 7.14 6.39 -4.50
CA MET A 50 6.24 5.25 -4.34
C MET A 50 4.98 5.64 -3.62
N TRP A 51 3.86 5.29 -4.24
CA TRP A 51 2.51 5.27 -3.70
C TRP A 51 2.11 3.82 -3.37
N TRP A 52 1.09 3.63 -2.59
CA TRP A 52 0.40 2.35 -2.57
C TRP A 52 -0.80 2.41 -3.52
N GLY A 53 -0.69 1.69 -4.61
CA GLY A 53 -1.84 1.33 -5.44
C GLY A 53 -2.75 0.37 -4.68
N HIS A 54 -4.02 0.32 -5.09
CA HIS A 54 -5.02 -0.56 -4.51
C HIS A 54 -5.82 -1.25 -5.60
N ALA A 55 -6.06 -2.54 -5.44
CA ALA A 55 -6.95 -3.32 -6.29
C ALA A 55 -7.79 -4.26 -5.43
N VAL A 56 -8.97 -4.60 -5.92
CA VAL A 56 -9.89 -5.51 -5.25
C VAL A 56 -10.31 -6.66 -6.15
N SER A 57 -10.61 -7.80 -5.54
CA SER A 57 -11.09 -8.99 -6.24
C SER A 57 -12.00 -9.82 -5.34
N SER A 58 -13.00 -10.48 -5.91
CA SER A 58 -13.81 -11.48 -5.21
C SER A 58 -13.27 -12.92 -5.35
N ASP A 59 -12.36 -13.14 -6.30
CA ASP A 59 -11.94 -14.49 -6.70
C ASP A 59 -10.41 -14.66 -6.88
N LEU A 60 -9.61 -13.60 -6.65
CA LEU A 60 -8.16 -13.52 -6.86
C LEU A 60 -7.71 -13.63 -8.33
N LEU A 61 -8.63 -13.73 -9.27
CA LEU A 61 -8.35 -13.82 -10.71
C LEU A 61 -8.74 -12.52 -11.42
N HIS A 62 -9.92 -12.01 -11.12
CA HIS A 62 -10.44 -10.79 -11.72
C HIS A 62 -10.27 -9.63 -10.76
N TRP A 63 -9.45 -8.67 -11.15
CA TRP A 63 -9.07 -7.54 -10.31
C TRP A 63 -9.61 -6.22 -10.86
N GLU A 64 -10.14 -5.41 -9.97
CA GLU A 64 -10.51 -4.03 -10.24
C GLU A 64 -9.53 -3.09 -9.52
N GLN A 65 -8.77 -2.32 -10.29
CA GLN A 65 -7.89 -1.29 -9.71
C GLN A 65 -8.73 -0.10 -9.25
N LYS A 66 -8.56 0.26 -8.00
CA LYS A 66 -9.19 1.40 -7.30
C LYS A 66 -8.26 2.61 -7.26
N ASP A 67 -8.72 3.66 -6.60
CA ASP A 67 -7.87 4.81 -6.25
C ASP A 67 -6.76 4.39 -5.29
N HIS A 68 -5.69 5.15 -5.25
CA HIS A 68 -4.54 4.85 -4.40
C HIS A 68 -4.90 4.92 -2.92
N ALA A 69 -4.44 3.92 -2.17
CA ALA A 69 -4.63 3.90 -0.72
C ALA A 69 -3.71 4.90 -0.01
N LEU A 70 -2.45 4.98 -0.43
CA LEU A 70 -1.47 5.86 0.21
C LEU A 70 -0.71 6.68 -0.84
N HIS A 71 -0.42 7.92 -0.52
CA HIS A 71 0.39 8.83 -1.33
C HIS A 71 1.57 9.38 -0.52
N PRO A 72 2.70 9.73 -1.16
CA PRO A 72 3.83 10.38 -0.53
C PRO A 72 3.42 11.64 0.24
N ASP A 73 4.08 11.90 1.34
CA ASP A 73 3.88 13.10 2.15
C ASP A 73 5.22 13.59 2.72
N LYS A 74 5.16 14.49 3.71
CA LYS A 74 6.35 15.02 4.40
C LYS A 74 7.25 13.97 5.05
N MET A 75 6.74 12.76 5.26
CA MET A 75 7.50 11.63 5.81
C MET A 75 8.21 10.81 4.71
N GLY A 76 7.99 11.13 3.45
CA GLY A 76 8.63 10.51 2.29
C GLY A 76 7.71 9.64 1.44
N SER A 77 8.33 8.71 0.72
CA SER A 77 7.64 7.71 -0.11
C SER A 77 7.04 6.59 0.73
N MET A 78 5.98 5.98 0.21
CA MET A 78 5.27 4.88 0.85
C MET A 78 5.89 3.54 0.43
N PHE A 79 6.84 3.03 1.21
CA PHE A 79 7.49 1.75 0.94
C PHE A 79 6.66 0.58 1.46
N SER A 80 7.12 -0.63 1.16
CA SER A 80 6.38 -1.86 1.37
C SER A 80 5.98 -2.11 2.83
N GLY A 81 4.97 -2.94 2.98
CA GLY A 81 4.40 -3.29 4.27
C GLY A 81 3.27 -4.32 4.17
N SER A 82 2.42 -4.36 5.17
CA SER A 82 1.40 -5.38 5.35
C SER A 82 0.03 -4.78 5.70
N ALA A 83 -1.00 -5.63 5.69
CA ALA A 83 -2.34 -5.26 6.11
C ALA A 83 -2.94 -6.28 7.07
N VAL A 84 -3.87 -5.84 7.91
CA VAL A 84 -4.64 -6.69 8.83
C VAL A 84 -6.03 -6.11 9.02
N VAL A 85 -7.00 -6.97 9.31
CA VAL A 85 -8.33 -6.53 9.78
C VAL A 85 -8.38 -6.62 11.31
N ASP A 86 -8.67 -5.52 11.96
CA ASP A 86 -8.86 -5.43 13.41
C ASP A 86 -10.31 -5.72 13.78
N HIS A 87 -10.67 -7.00 13.83
CA HIS A 87 -12.03 -7.43 14.11
C HIS A 87 -12.54 -7.01 15.50
N ASN A 88 -11.65 -6.89 16.46
CA ASN A 88 -12.00 -6.67 17.86
C ASN A 88 -11.73 -5.24 18.33
N ASN A 89 -11.42 -4.32 17.42
CA ASN A 89 -11.04 -2.95 17.76
C ASN A 89 -9.88 -2.87 18.79
N THR A 90 -8.92 -3.77 18.65
CA THR A 90 -7.73 -3.81 19.52
C THR A 90 -6.88 -2.54 19.38
N SER A 91 -6.88 -1.95 18.19
CA SER A 91 -6.18 -0.69 17.91
C SER A 91 -6.86 0.55 18.49
N GLY A 92 -8.15 0.47 18.82
CA GLY A 92 -8.98 1.60 19.22
C GLY A 92 -9.40 2.52 18.07
N LEU A 93 -9.14 2.14 16.82
CA LEU A 93 -9.50 2.92 15.63
C LEU A 93 -10.95 2.73 15.20
N GLY A 94 -11.50 1.56 15.46
CA GLY A 94 -12.85 1.15 15.10
C GLY A 94 -12.93 -0.36 14.86
N GLU A 95 -14.09 -0.93 15.11
CA GLU A 95 -14.34 -2.35 14.87
C GLU A 95 -14.25 -2.64 13.36
N ASN A 96 -13.58 -3.73 13.01
CA ASN A 96 -13.33 -4.14 11.62
C ASN A 96 -12.51 -3.14 10.78
N ALA A 97 -11.72 -2.29 11.41
CA ALA A 97 -10.79 -1.43 10.68
C ALA A 97 -9.83 -2.28 9.84
N ILE A 98 -9.69 -1.96 8.55
CA ILE A 98 -8.58 -2.49 7.76
C ILE A 98 -7.37 -1.59 8.02
N ILE A 99 -6.32 -2.14 8.61
CA ILE A 99 -5.12 -1.40 9.00
C ILE A 99 -3.98 -1.76 8.05
N LEU A 100 -3.32 -0.74 7.52
CA LEU A 100 -2.11 -0.84 6.73
C LEU A 100 -0.91 -0.43 7.57
N PHE A 101 0.12 -1.27 7.61
CA PHE A 101 1.43 -0.92 8.15
C PHE A 101 2.39 -0.74 6.99
N TYR A 102 3.08 0.38 6.93
CA TYR A 102 3.98 0.72 5.83
C TYR A 102 5.24 1.41 6.32
N THR A 103 6.30 1.34 5.51
CA THR A 103 7.50 2.11 5.77
C THR A 103 7.42 3.46 5.08
N ALA A 104 7.47 4.54 5.83
CA ALA A 104 7.68 5.87 5.27
C ALA A 104 9.18 6.10 5.07
N ALA A 105 9.60 6.33 3.82
CA ALA A 105 10.99 6.43 3.43
C ALA A 105 11.32 7.86 3.00
N ASN A 106 11.93 8.62 3.89
CA ASN A 106 12.53 9.91 3.55
C ASN A 106 13.96 9.66 3.06
N ARG A 107 14.20 9.96 1.78
CA ARG A 107 15.50 9.77 1.12
C ARG A 107 16.18 11.09 0.76
N ASP A 108 15.50 12.22 0.95
CA ASP A 108 15.99 13.55 0.53
C ASP A 108 16.79 14.25 1.63
N ASP A 109 16.81 13.68 2.82
CA ASP A 109 17.56 14.21 3.94
C ASP A 109 18.96 13.58 4.02
N SER A 110 19.97 14.36 4.39
CA SER A 110 21.32 13.86 4.69
C SER A 110 21.35 12.78 5.78
N GLN A 111 20.22 12.58 6.46
CA GLN A 111 19.90 11.49 7.37
C GLN A 111 18.66 10.75 6.86
N ALA A 112 18.84 9.92 5.82
CA ALA A 112 17.76 9.09 5.32
C ALA A 112 17.06 8.34 6.48
N SER A 113 15.76 8.54 6.62
CA SER A 113 14.99 7.94 7.70
C SER A 113 13.93 6.98 7.16
N TYR A 114 13.87 5.81 7.75
CA TYR A 114 12.86 4.80 7.46
C TYR A 114 12.07 4.56 8.74
N THR A 115 10.82 4.95 8.75
CA THR A 115 9.94 4.82 9.92
C THR A 115 8.76 3.93 9.60
N GLN A 116 8.27 3.20 10.59
CA GLN A 116 7.05 2.41 10.40
C GLN A 116 5.84 3.26 10.73
N CYS A 117 4.91 3.29 9.81
CA CYS A 117 3.71 4.09 9.87
C CYS A 117 2.47 3.22 9.69
N MET A 118 1.33 3.79 10.02
CA MET A 118 0.04 3.14 9.95
C MET A 118 -0.97 4.02 9.23
N ALA A 119 -1.85 3.38 8.47
CA ALA A 119 -3.07 3.98 7.93
C ALA A 119 -4.22 3.00 8.10
N TYR A 120 -5.45 3.47 7.99
CA TYR A 120 -6.61 2.62 8.20
C TYR A 120 -7.80 3.05 7.35
N SER A 121 -8.73 2.12 7.17
CA SER A 121 -10.03 2.34 6.56
C SER A 121 -11.11 1.81 7.48
N LEU A 122 -12.19 2.57 7.63
CA LEU A 122 -13.41 2.19 8.38
C LEU A 122 -14.61 1.93 7.45
N ASP A 123 -14.42 2.04 6.16
CA ASP A 123 -15.46 1.96 5.13
C ASP A 123 -15.20 0.85 4.11
N ASN A 124 -14.65 -0.28 4.56
CA ASN A 124 -14.32 -1.44 3.73
C ASN A 124 -13.30 -1.13 2.62
N GLY A 125 -12.33 -0.27 2.87
CA GLY A 125 -11.26 0.05 1.93
C GLY A 125 -11.64 1.04 0.83
N VAL A 126 -12.72 1.79 1.00
CA VAL A 126 -13.12 2.84 0.05
C VAL A 126 -12.26 4.09 0.25
N SER A 127 -12.06 4.50 1.49
CA SER A 127 -11.16 5.61 1.82
C SER A 127 -10.12 5.20 2.87
N TRP A 128 -9.01 5.95 2.89
CA TRP A 128 -7.85 5.64 3.73
C TRP A 128 -7.39 6.89 4.47
N GLU A 129 -7.18 6.73 5.77
CA GLU A 129 -6.67 7.79 6.64
C GLU A 129 -5.33 7.38 7.25
N LYS A 130 -4.32 8.24 7.14
CA LYS A 130 -3.04 8.04 7.81
C LYS A 130 -3.19 8.32 9.30
N TYR A 131 -2.66 7.43 10.13
CA TYR A 131 -2.76 7.57 11.58
C TYR A 131 -2.10 8.88 12.05
N ALA A 132 -2.84 9.65 12.85
CA ALA A 132 -2.44 11.00 13.25
C ALA A 132 -1.12 11.04 14.07
N ASN A 133 -0.82 9.94 14.81
CA ASN A 133 0.38 9.84 15.63
C ASN A 133 1.51 9.05 14.96
N ASN A 134 1.55 9.00 13.61
CA ASN A 134 2.70 8.44 12.89
C ASN A 134 3.99 9.24 13.20
N PRO A 135 5.16 8.57 13.23
CA PRO A 135 5.38 7.14 13.04
C PRO A 135 5.05 6.32 14.30
N VAL A 136 4.54 5.09 14.10
CA VAL A 136 4.28 4.15 15.22
C VAL A 136 5.55 3.47 15.71
N VAL A 137 6.56 3.32 14.81
CA VAL A 137 7.91 2.91 15.18
C VAL A 137 8.90 3.89 14.54
N ARG A 138 9.67 4.54 15.38
CA ARG A 138 10.74 5.46 14.92
C ARG A 138 11.98 4.67 14.53
N THR A 139 12.77 5.21 13.61
CA THR A 139 14.05 4.64 13.22
C THR A 139 14.94 4.50 14.45
N MET A 140 15.18 3.29 14.87
CA MET A 140 16.43 2.96 15.53
C MET A 140 17.35 2.53 14.39
N ALA A 141 18.57 3.00 14.32
CA ALA A 141 19.55 2.91 13.22
C ALA A 141 19.69 1.50 12.59
N VAL A 142 18.62 0.94 12.07
CA VAL A 142 18.56 -0.38 11.45
C VAL A 142 18.03 -0.22 10.04
N SER A 143 18.85 -0.60 9.09
CA SER A 143 18.52 -0.58 7.68
C SER A 143 17.41 -1.58 7.36
N TYR A 144 16.59 -1.23 6.37
CA TYR A 144 15.60 -2.08 5.70
C TYR A 144 16.09 -3.50 5.35
N THR A 145 17.39 -3.71 5.23
CA THR A 145 18.02 -4.98 4.86
C THR A 145 18.02 -6.07 5.96
N HIS A 146 17.47 -5.81 7.12
CA HIS A 146 17.41 -6.78 8.22
C HIS A 146 16.06 -7.48 8.39
N LEU A 147 15.14 -7.32 7.45
CA LEU A 147 13.84 -8.01 7.41
C LEU A 147 13.82 -9.23 6.47
N THR A 148 14.99 -9.75 6.10
CA THR A 148 15.11 -11.03 5.38
C THR A 148 15.52 -12.14 6.31
#